data_546b04c4a0bdffa7598f9032a948a887
#
_entry.id   546b04c4a0bdffa7598f9032a948a887
#
_cell.length_a   1.000
_cell.length_b   1.000
_cell.length_c   1.000
_cell.angle_alpha   90.00
_cell.angle_beta   90.00
_cell.angle_gamma   90.00
#
_symmetry.space_group_name_H-M   'P 1'
#
loop_
_entity.id
_entity.type
_entity.pdbx_description
1 polymer ?
#
loop_
_entity_poly.entity_id
_entity_poly.type
_entity_poly.pdbx_seq_one_letter_code
_entity_poly.pdbx_strand_id
1 'polypeptide(L)'
;MLDATVVKLLNEFYSAYLYLDFSNYFESAGLDGFANWYKIQAQEERDHAMLFYQYLHNNNEKVTLEAIAKPDQAFSCHMDVLKAGLAHEI
;
A
#
# COMPACT_ATOMS: atom_id res chain seq x y z
N MET A 1 3.04 14.80 18.24
CA MET A 1 2.57 14.97 16.85
C MET A 1 3.53 14.27 15.90
N LEU A 2 3.01 13.50 14.95
CA LEU A 2 3.86 12.82 13.97
C LEU A 2 4.36 13.84 12.94
N ASP A 3 5.63 13.67 12.54
CA ASP A 3 6.19 14.44 11.43
C ASP A 3 5.45 14.10 10.13
N ALA A 4 5.28 15.09 9.25
CA ALA A 4 4.58 14.89 7.98
C ALA A 4 5.23 13.81 7.12
N THR A 5 6.56 13.67 7.15
CA THR A 5 7.27 12.65 6.41
C THR A 5 7.01 11.26 6.99
N VAL A 6 6.87 11.15 8.32
CA VAL A 6 6.49 9.88 8.96
C VAL A 6 5.08 9.49 8.54
N VAL A 7 4.15 10.45 8.45
CA VAL A 7 2.80 10.19 7.96
C VAL A 7 2.83 9.67 6.52
N LYS A 8 3.65 10.26 5.66
CA LYS A 8 3.81 9.79 4.27
C LYS A 8 4.38 8.37 4.24
N LEU A 9 5.37 8.08 5.08
CA LEU A 9 5.94 6.74 5.21
C LEU A 9 4.86 5.71 5.55
N LEU A 10 4.04 6.01 6.55
CA LEU A 10 2.98 5.11 6.97
C LEU A 10 1.90 4.96 5.90
N ASN A 11 1.56 6.04 5.18
CA ASN A 11 0.60 5.98 4.08
C ASN A 11 1.09 5.11 2.93
N GLU A 12 2.38 5.17 2.60
CA GLU A 12 2.95 4.31 1.56
C GLU A 12 2.92 2.83 1.97
N PHE A 13 3.19 2.53 3.23
CA PHE A 13 3.06 1.16 3.74
C PHE A 13 1.60 0.70 3.73
N TYR A 14 0.66 1.58 4.06
CA TYR A 14 -0.76 1.25 3.97
C TYR A 14 -1.15 0.93 2.52
N SER A 15 -0.69 1.75 1.57
CA SER A 15 -0.97 1.52 0.15
C SER A 15 -0.39 0.19 -0.32
N ALA A 16 0.82 -0.16 0.11
CA ALA A 16 1.43 -1.44 -0.22
C ALA A 16 0.57 -2.60 0.30
N TYR A 17 0.09 -2.48 1.53
CA TYR A 17 -0.74 -3.50 2.16
C TYR A 17 -2.10 -3.62 1.46
N LEU A 18 -2.70 -2.49 1.11
CA LEU A 18 -3.97 -2.44 0.38
C LEU A 18 -3.84 -3.13 -0.98
N TYR A 19 -2.78 -2.83 -1.73
CA TYR A 19 -2.55 -3.45 -3.04
C TYR A 19 -2.27 -4.94 -2.92
N LEU A 20 -1.60 -5.36 -1.85
CA LEU A 20 -1.41 -6.78 -1.60
C LEU A 20 -2.76 -7.47 -1.35
N ASP A 21 -3.68 -6.79 -0.65
CA ASP A 21 -5.02 -7.32 -0.43
C ASP A 21 -5.78 -7.47 -1.76
N PHE A 22 -5.64 -6.50 -2.67
CA PHE A 22 -6.22 -6.60 -4.01
C PHE A 22 -5.60 -7.77 -4.79
N SER A 23 -4.29 -7.93 -4.72
CA SER A 23 -3.60 -9.06 -5.34
C SER A 23 -4.14 -10.38 -4.81
N ASN A 24 -4.31 -10.48 -3.50
CA ASN A 24 -4.86 -11.67 -2.84
C ASN A 24 -6.26 -11.99 -3.34
N TYR A 25 -7.11 -10.98 -3.49
CA TYR A 25 -8.44 -11.17 -4.05
C TYR A 25 -8.39 -11.78 -5.45
N PHE A 26 -7.58 -11.21 -6.34
CA PHE A 26 -7.48 -11.69 -7.73
C PHE A 26 -6.84 -13.06 -7.82
N GLU A 27 -5.87 -13.34 -6.97
CA GLU A 27 -5.24 -14.67 -6.92
C GLU A 27 -6.27 -15.73 -6.52
N SER A 28 -7.10 -15.44 -5.52
CA SER A 28 -8.17 -16.34 -5.09
C SER A 28 -9.23 -16.53 -6.17
N ALA A 29 -9.43 -15.52 -7.04
CA ALA A 29 -10.36 -15.59 -8.14
C ALA A 29 -9.77 -16.24 -9.40
N GLY A 30 -8.50 -16.64 -9.38
CA GLY A 30 -7.83 -17.25 -10.52
C GLY A 30 -7.40 -16.28 -11.60
N LEU A 31 -7.35 -14.98 -11.30
CA LEU A 31 -6.98 -13.95 -12.27
C LEU A 31 -5.53 -13.52 -12.05
N ASP A 32 -4.60 -14.37 -12.47
CA ASP A 32 -3.18 -14.23 -12.17
C ASP A 32 -2.57 -12.94 -12.73
N GLY A 33 -3.04 -12.47 -13.89
CA GLY A 33 -2.54 -11.23 -14.48
C GLY A 33 -2.80 -10.01 -13.60
N PHE A 34 -4.04 -9.87 -13.12
CA PHE A 34 -4.40 -8.79 -12.21
C PHE A 34 -3.71 -8.94 -10.85
N ALA A 35 -3.62 -10.18 -10.35
CA ALA A 35 -2.94 -10.46 -9.10
C ALA A 35 -1.48 -10.03 -9.16
N ASN A 36 -0.79 -10.35 -10.26
CA ASN A 36 0.61 -9.98 -10.43
C ASN A 36 0.78 -8.48 -10.58
N TRP A 37 -0.12 -7.81 -11.29
CA TRP A 37 -0.05 -6.36 -11.46
C TRP A 37 -0.12 -5.64 -10.10
N TYR A 38 -1.05 -6.04 -9.24
CA TYR A 38 -1.18 -5.44 -7.91
C TYR A 38 -0.03 -5.83 -6.98
N LYS A 39 0.55 -7.01 -7.15
CA LYS A 39 1.75 -7.40 -6.41
C LYS A 39 2.91 -6.47 -6.73
N ILE A 40 3.07 -6.11 -8.01
CA ILE A 40 4.10 -5.16 -8.44
C ILE A 40 3.82 -3.78 -7.88
N GLN A 41 2.56 -3.33 -7.90
CA GLN A 41 2.17 -2.04 -7.32
C GLN A 41 2.47 -2.01 -5.81
N ALA A 42 2.19 -3.09 -5.11
CA ALA A 42 2.50 -3.20 -3.69
C ALA A 42 4.01 -3.04 -3.44
N GLN A 43 4.84 -3.67 -4.28
CA GLN A 43 6.29 -3.57 -4.18
C GLN A 43 6.77 -2.14 -4.44
N GLU A 44 6.20 -1.45 -5.42
CA GLU A 44 6.55 -0.05 -5.71
C GLU A 44 6.21 0.87 -4.54
N GLU A 45 5.04 0.70 -3.92
CA GLU A 45 4.67 1.50 -2.75
C GLU A 45 5.60 1.24 -1.57
N ARG A 46 6.02 0.00 -1.39
CA ARG A 46 7.01 -0.34 -0.37
C ARG A 46 8.34 0.35 -0.65
N ASP A 47 8.77 0.38 -1.91
CA ASP A 47 10.02 1.05 -2.29
C ASP A 47 9.93 2.55 -2.01
N HIS A 48 8.77 3.19 -2.29
CA HIS A 48 8.54 4.59 -1.93
C HIS A 48 8.66 4.80 -0.42
N ALA A 49 8.07 3.89 0.37
CA ALA A 49 8.16 3.98 1.82
C ALA A 49 9.62 3.94 2.29
N MET A 50 10.45 3.09 1.68
CA MET A 50 11.85 2.98 2.05
C MET A 50 12.64 4.24 1.70
N LEU A 51 12.25 4.98 0.65
CA LEU A 51 12.85 6.28 0.35
C LEU A 51 12.56 7.29 1.46
N PHE A 52 11.32 7.35 1.95
CA PHE A 52 10.98 8.22 3.08
C PHE A 52 11.70 7.82 4.35
N TYR A 53 11.82 6.52 4.59
CA TYR A 53 12.55 5.99 5.73
C TYR A 53 14.01 6.46 5.70
N GLN A 54 14.68 6.31 4.55
CA GLN A 54 16.07 6.70 4.39
C GLN A 54 16.24 8.22 4.55
N TYR A 55 15.31 8.99 4.01
CA TYR A 55 15.31 10.45 4.17
C TYR A 55 15.29 10.84 5.65
N LEU A 56 14.42 10.21 6.44
CA LEU A 56 14.30 10.50 7.87
C LEU A 56 15.61 10.20 8.60
N HIS A 57 16.23 9.07 8.31
CA HIS A 57 17.51 8.71 8.95
C HIS A 57 18.65 9.62 8.51
N ASN A 58 18.66 10.05 7.25
CA ASN A 58 19.67 10.99 6.76
C ASN A 58 19.58 12.35 7.44
N ASN A 59 18.41 12.70 7.95
CA ASN A 59 18.18 13.94 8.66
C ASN A 59 18.17 13.77 10.19
N ASN A 60 18.65 12.63 10.68
CA ASN A 60 18.73 12.31 12.10
C ASN A 60 17.37 12.33 12.81
N GLU A 61 16.28 12.10 12.06
CA GLU A 61 14.96 12.01 12.64
C GLU A 61 14.70 10.63 13.18
N LYS A 62 14.03 10.56 14.33
CA LYS A 62 13.62 9.29 14.91
C LYS A 62 12.35 8.81 14.22
N VAL A 63 12.40 7.60 13.68
CA VAL A 63 11.24 6.98 13.06
C VAL A 63 10.48 6.17 14.09
N THR A 64 9.21 6.54 14.32
CA THR A 64 8.31 5.76 15.16
C THR A 64 7.29 5.10 14.27
N LEU A 65 7.31 3.76 14.24
CA LEU A 65 6.39 2.99 13.40
C LEU A 65 5.10 2.75 14.16
N GLU A 66 4.02 3.29 13.61
CA GLU A 66 2.68 3.13 14.16
C GLU A 66 1.97 1.97 13.47
N ALA A 67 0.85 1.54 14.05
CA ALA A 67 0.04 0.49 13.45
C ALA A 67 -0.51 0.90 12.09
N ILE A 68 -0.51 -0.03 11.15
CA ILE A 68 -1.10 0.17 9.84
C ILE A 68 -2.46 -0.51 9.83
N ALA A 69 -3.49 0.23 9.40
CA ALA A 69 -4.84 -0.29 9.38
C ALA A 69 -4.95 -1.51 8.47
N LYS A 70 -5.78 -2.46 8.89
CA LYS A 70 -6.13 -3.60 8.05
C LYS A 70 -6.96 -3.08 6.87
N PRO A 71 -6.65 -3.49 5.63
CA PRO A 71 -7.53 -3.19 4.50
C PRO A 71 -8.87 -3.85 4.75
N ASP A 72 -9.93 -3.06 4.85
CA ASP A 72 -11.23 -3.53 5.30
C ASP A 72 -12.28 -3.30 4.22
N GLN A 73 -12.01 -3.79 3.02
CA GLN A 73 -12.95 -3.68 1.92
C GLN A 73 -13.45 -5.06 1.53
N ALA A 74 -14.79 -5.20 1.53
CA ALA A 74 -15.44 -6.39 1.04
C ALA A 74 -15.74 -6.19 -0.45
N PHE A 75 -15.23 -7.07 -1.30
CA PHE A 75 -15.45 -6.96 -2.74
C PHE A 75 -16.42 -8.04 -3.19
N SER A 76 -17.48 -7.64 -3.88
CA SER A 76 -18.46 -8.56 -4.41
C SER A 76 -18.17 -8.97 -5.86
N CYS A 77 -17.34 -8.19 -6.58
CA CYS A 77 -16.95 -8.52 -7.94
C CYS A 77 -15.61 -7.86 -8.29
N HIS A 78 -15.03 -8.30 -9.41
CA HIS A 78 -13.72 -7.80 -9.86
C HIS A 78 -13.73 -6.30 -10.15
N MET A 79 -14.85 -5.77 -10.64
CA MET A 79 -14.98 -4.35 -10.94
C MET A 79 -14.86 -3.49 -9.69
N ASP A 80 -15.36 -3.98 -8.55
CA ASP A 80 -15.25 -3.26 -7.28
C ASP A 80 -13.78 -3.07 -6.88
N VAL A 81 -12.95 -4.09 -7.07
CA VAL A 81 -11.53 -4.02 -6.75
C VAL A 81 -10.83 -3.02 -7.66
N LEU A 82 -11.11 -3.06 -8.96
CA LEU A 82 -10.52 -2.15 -9.93
C LEU A 82 -10.91 -0.71 -9.65
N LYS A 83 -12.17 -0.46 -9.30
CA LYS A 83 -12.66 0.87 -8.91
C LYS A 83 -11.97 1.36 -7.64
N ALA A 84 -11.80 0.49 -6.66
CA ALA A 84 -11.14 0.85 -5.41
C ALA A 84 -9.66 1.22 -5.68
N GLY A 85 -8.98 0.45 -6.52
CA GLY A 85 -7.60 0.73 -6.89
C GLY A 85 -7.46 2.05 -7.61
N LEU A 86 -8.36 2.34 -8.56
CA LEU A 86 -8.36 3.60 -9.30
C LEU A 86 -8.61 4.78 -8.36
N ALA A 87 -9.58 4.66 -7.47
CA ALA A 87 -9.89 5.71 -6.51
C ALA A 87 -8.70 5.99 -5.58
N HIS A 88 -7.97 4.96 -5.19
CA HIS A 88 -6.82 5.11 -4.31
C HIS A 88 -5.66 5.85 -4.99
N GLU A 89 -5.46 5.62 -6.29
CA GLU A 89 -4.40 6.28 -7.05
C GLU A 89 -4.68 7.78 -7.30
N ILE A 90 -5.93 8.19 -7.31
CA ILE A 90 -6.31 9.58 -7.50
C ILE A 90 -6.21 10.34 -6.18
#